data_48a7bb697976d2b022f7ac25b06c7550
#
_entry.id   48a7bb697976d2b022f7ac25b06c7550
#
_cell.length_a   1.000
_cell.length_b   1.000
_cell.length_c   1.000
_cell.angle_alpha   90.00
_cell.angle_beta   90.00
_cell.angle_gamma   90.00
#
_symmetry.space_group_name_H-M   'P 1'
#
loop_
_entity.id
_entity.type
_entity.pdbx_description
1 polymer ?
#
loop_
_entity_poly.entity_id
_entity_poly.type
_entity_poly.pdbx_seq_one_letter_code
_entity_poly.pdbx_strand_id
1 'polypeptide(L)'
;VSDDKHDLHKWNFPNQTILKSKSFIILYADSKNNTNILFHTNFKLSSTGETLYLSKNQSLVQTFPFPEIPENQSYGNASDNPNIPSCFRTVSPGNTNEYNDQNPACATSKINLNYPSGFYDHPLILSLVENSIQDSIFYTTDGTIPNHLSYVYQGNIQLSKTSVLSLIIKYKNQSWSKPSYYSYFINEQKQLPVISIIIDPKDLFSDSIGIYVNGPNASPEYPYYGANFWQNWTRPMHVYFFDSSNTLTIEGDFNTEIHGGKATRTQPMKALRILDIPDNDIKHLDYSF
;
A
#
# COMPACT_ATOMS: atom_id res chain seq x y z
N VAL A 1 27.78 3.07 1.15
CA VAL A 1 26.47 3.01 0.50
C VAL A 1 25.62 4.17 1.01
N SER A 2 24.86 4.79 0.16
CA SER A 2 24.05 5.95 0.52
C SER A 2 22.76 6.01 -0.33
N ASP A 3 21.72 6.62 0.21
CA ASP A 3 20.51 7.09 -0.47
C ASP A 3 20.60 8.60 -0.81
N ASP A 4 21.72 9.26 -0.46
CA ASP A 4 21.95 10.68 -0.70
C ASP A 4 23.19 10.89 -1.59
N LYS A 5 23.00 11.55 -2.75
CA LYS A 5 24.11 11.88 -3.67
C LYS A 5 25.12 12.87 -3.10
N HIS A 6 24.72 13.67 -2.12
CA HIS A 6 25.58 14.68 -1.47
C HIS A 6 26.38 14.13 -0.29
N ASP A 7 25.98 12.97 0.24
CA ASP A 7 26.70 12.24 1.28
C ASP A 7 26.90 10.77 0.88
N LEU A 8 27.91 10.50 0.06
CA LEU A 8 28.23 9.15 -0.42
C LEU A 8 28.78 8.21 0.69
N HIS A 9 29.02 8.74 1.90
CA HIS A 9 29.55 7.98 3.04
C HIS A 9 28.53 7.76 4.14
N LYS A 10 27.26 7.95 3.89
CA LYS A 10 26.17 7.87 4.86
C LYS A 10 26.21 6.57 5.67
N TRP A 11 26.55 5.45 5.04
CA TRP A 11 26.77 4.17 5.69
C TRP A 11 27.97 3.42 5.07
N ASN A 12 28.80 2.79 5.91
CA ASN A 12 29.99 2.08 5.48
C ASN A 12 29.95 0.61 5.91
N PHE A 13 30.43 -0.28 5.03
CA PHE A 13 30.69 -1.65 5.42
C PHE A 13 31.74 -1.70 6.54
N PRO A 14 31.60 -2.61 7.52
CA PRO A 14 32.65 -2.87 8.49
C PRO A 14 33.99 -3.18 7.82
N ASN A 15 35.07 -2.81 8.48
CA ASN A 15 36.43 -3.17 8.01
C ASN A 15 36.52 -4.68 7.80
N GLN A 16 37.23 -5.08 6.74
CA GLN A 16 37.43 -6.48 6.35
C GLN A 16 36.17 -7.21 5.86
N THR A 17 35.08 -6.50 5.53
CA THR A 17 33.96 -7.13 4.82
C THR A 17 34.41 -7.64 3.46
N ILE A 18 34.23 -8.95 3.23
CA ILE A 18 34.64 -9.62 1.99
C ILE A 18 33.38 -10.12 1.27
N LEU A 19 33.17 -9.65 0.05
CA LEU A 19 32.21 -10.23 -0.90
C LEU A 19 32.92 -11.24 -1.77
N LYS A 20 32.63 -12.53 -1.60
CA LYS A 20 33.19 -13.58 -2.44
C LYS A 20 32.61 -13.51 -3.85
N SER A 21 33.39 -14.00 -4.85
CA SER A 21 32.89 -14.11 -6.22
C SER A 21 31.60 -14.93 -6.26
N LYS A 22 30.62 -14.47 -7.03
CA LYS A 22 29.30 -15.11 -7.17
C LYS A 22 28.52 -15.28 -5.87
N SER A 23 28.77 -14.43 -4.88
CA SER A 23 27.99 -14.40 -3.64
C SER A 23 27.27 -13.06 -3.45
N PHE A 24 26.39 -13.02 -2.48
CA PHE A 24 25.56 -11.86 -2.16
C PHE A 24 25.84 -11.38 -0.72
N ILE A 25 25.69 -10.08 -0.49
CA ILE A 25 25.59 -9.48 0.83
C ILE A 25 24.22 -8.84 0.92
N ILE A 26 23.51 -9.12 2.02
CA ILE A 26 22.20 -8.52 2.31
C ILE A 26 22.42 -7.32 3.23
N LEU A 27 21.85 -6.17 2.84
CA LEU A 27 21.78 -4.95 3.65
C LEU A 27 20.31 -4.69 4.00
N TYR A 28 20.04 -4.42 5.27
CA TYR A 28 18.71 -4.02 5.75
C TYR A 28 18.66 -2.50 5.86
N ALA A 29 17.92 -1.85 5.00
CA ALA A 29 17.72 -0.40 5.02
C ALA A 29 16.58 -0.04 5.99
N ASP A 30 16.83 -0.11 7.30
CA ASP A 30 15.82 0.05 8.35
C ASP A 30 16.19 1.07 9.43
N SER A 31 17.23 1.87 9.19
CA SER A 31 17.75 2.94 10.08
C SER A 31 18.28 2.45 11.44
N LYS A 32 18.49 1.15 11.64
CA LYS A 32 19.01 0.64 12.93
C LYS A 32 20.50 0.85 13.13
N ASN A 33 21.25 1.08 12.06
CA ASN A 33 22.70 1.33 12.08
C ASN A 33 23.48 0.29 12.92
N ASN A 34 23.25 -0.98 12.66
CA ASN A 34 23.85 -2.09 13.38
C ASN A 34 24.56 -3.05 12.41
N THR A 35 25.78 -3.45 12.72
CA THR A 35 26.62 -4.31 11.87
C THR A 35 27.13 -5.57 12.58
N ASN A 36 26.62 -5.90 13.78
CA ASN A 36 27.19 -6.97 14.60
C ASN A 36 26.90 -8.38 14.06
N ILE A 37 25.69 -8.63 13.57
CA ILE A 37 25.26 -9.94 13.06
C ILE A 37 24.77 -9.81 11.61
N LEU A 38 23.96 -8.80 11.34
CA LEU A 38 23.41 -8.44 10.04
C LEU A 38 23.77 -6.99 9.75
N PHE A 39 23.82 -6.63 8.47
CA PHE A 39 24.15 -5.27 8.07
C PHE A 39 22.88 -4.42 8.00
N HIS A 40 22.66 -3.58 9.00
CA HIS A 40 21.58 -2.61 9.05
C HIS A 40 22.12 -1.22 8.76
N THR A 41 21.56 -0.54 7.78
CA THR A 41 21.99 0.82 7.44
C THR A 41 21.41 1.85 8.42
N ASN A 42 21.92 3.09 8.37
CA ASN A 42 21.41 4.23 9.12
C ASN A 42 20.36 5.05 8.33
N PHE A 43 19.87 4.50 7.22
CA PHE A 43 18.83 5.09 6.39
C PHE A 43 17.80 4.03 6.00
N LYS A 44 16.66 4.46 5.49
CA LYS A 44 15.61 3.64 4.89
C LYS A 44 15.52 3.95 3.41
N LEU A 45 14.93 3.03 2.64
CA LEU A 45 14.60 3.26 1.24
C LEU A 45 13.17 3.77 1.11
N SER A 46 12.95 4.72 0.20
CA SER A 46 11.63 5.25 -0.11
C SER A 46 10.78 4.20 -0.83
N SER A 47 9.52 4.07 -0.45
CA SER A 47 8.55 3.20 -1.14
C SER A 47 8.20 3.70 -2.54
N THR A 48 8.36 5.01 -2.80
CA THR A 48 8.07 5.66 -4.09
C THR A 48 9.23 5.59 -5.09
N GLY A 49 10.32 4.94 -4.69
CA GLY A 49 11.54 4.86 -5.49
C GLY A 49 12.53 5.96 -5.17
N GLU A 50 13.79 5.67 -5.39
CA GLU A 50 14.92 6.59 -5.21
C GLU A 50 16.18 6.07 -5.91
N THR A 51 17.34 6.64 -5.60
CA THR A 51 18.62 6.20 -6.15
C THR A 51 19.57 5.78 -5.04
N LEU A 52 20.10 4.57 -5.13
CA LEU A 52 21.20 4.10 -4.28
C LEU A 52 22.56 4.42 -4.92
N TYR A 53 23.50 4.78 -4.08
CA TYR A 53 24.87 5.11 -4.45
C TYR A 53 25.84 4.16 -3.78
N LEU A 54 26.69 3.51 -4.56
CA LEU A 54 27.83 2.76 -4.07
C LEU A 54 29.11 3.56 -4.34
N SER A 55 29.88 3.83 -3.31
CA SER A 55 31.14 4.55 -3.39
C SER A 55 32.31 3.75 -2.84
N LYS A 56 33.52 4.03 -3.31
CA LYS A 56 34.77 3.51 -2.81
C LYS A 56 35.81 4.62 -2.75
N ASN A 57 36.45 4.82 -1.61
CA ASN A 57 37.48 5.85 -1.43
C ASN A 57 37.03 7.24 -1.96
N GLN A 58 35.83 7.66 -1.59
CA GLN A 58 35.20 8.93 -2.00
C GLN A 58 34.83 9.02 -3.49
N SER A 59 35.05 7.99 -4.26
CA SER A 59 34.68 7.94 -5.66
C SER A 59 33.40 7.12 -5.85
N LEU A 60 32.47 7.64 -6.64
CA LEU A 60 31.25 6.93 -7.00
C LEU A 60 31.63 5.71 -7.86
N VAL A 61 31.19 4.53 -7.46
CA VAL A 61 31.41 3.27 -8.18
C VAL A 61 30.17 2.92 -9.02
N GLN A 62 29.00 3.07 -8.43
CA GLN A 62 27.74 2.71 -9.09
C GLN A 62 26.59 3.57 -8.56
N THR A 63 25.70 3.93 -9.46
CA THR A 63 24.36 4.45 -9.18
C THR A 63 23.33 3.39 -9.55
N PHE A 64 22.34 3.21 -8.68
CA PHE A 64 21.27 2.27 -8.93
C PHE A 64 19.92 2.97 -8.64
N PRO A 65 19.34 3.65 -9.66
CA PRO A 65 18.00 4.19 -9.55
C PRO A 65 16.99 3.05 -9.59
N PHE A 66 15.97 3.14 -8.74
CA PHE A 66 14.84 2.20 -8.76
C PHE A 66 13.53 2.97 -8.65
N PRO A 67 12.48 2.50 -9.34
CA PRO A 67 11.14 3.07 -9.29
C PRO A 67 10.41 2.65 -8.00
N GLU A 68 9.17 3.07 -7.86
CA GLU A 68 8.25 2.44 -6.90
C GLU A 68 8.21 0.92 -7.14
N ILE A 69 8.40 0.16 -6.06
CA ILE A 69 8.41 -1.30 -6.11
C ILE A 69 7.18 -1.79 -5.34
N PRO A 70 6.23 -2.48 -6.00
CA PRO A 70 5.07 -3.05 -5.34
C PRO A 70 5.46 -4.03 -4.22
N GLU A 71 4.62 -4.14 -3.21
CA GLU A 71 4.84 -5.12 -2.13
C GLU A 71 5.00 -6.53 -2.66
N ASN A 72 5.85 -7.30 -2.00
CA ASN A 72 6.21 -8.67 -2.36
C ASN A 72 6.86 -8.79 -3.74
N GLN A 73 7.40 -7.71 -4.28
CA GLN A 73 8.24 -7.71 -5.47
C GLN A 73 9.65 -7.23 -5.12
N SER A 74 10.60 -7.50 -6.01
CA SER A 74 11.95 -6.97 -5.94
C SER A 74 12.33 -6.30 -7.25
N TYR A 75 13.31 -5.40 -7.20
CA TYR A 75 13.86 -4.72 -8.36
C TYR A 75 15.36 -4.95 -8.45
N GLY A 76 15.83 -5.32 -9.60
CA GLY A 76 17.25 -5.61 -9.80
C GLY A 76 17.56 -6.14 -11.19
N ASN A 77 18.76 -6.68 -11.35
CA ASN A 77 19.21 -7.29 -12.59
C ASN A 77 18.92 -8.79 -12.58
N ALA A 78 18.50 -9.34 -13.71
CA ALA A 78 18.45 -10.79 -13.90
C ALA A 78 19.87 -11.38 -14.04
N SER A 79 20.03 -12.64 -13.71
CA SER A 79 21.32 -13.33 -13.78
C SER A 79 21.90 -13.41 -15.20
N ASP A 80 21.05 -13.47 -16.20
CA ASP A 80 21.37 -13.57 -17.62
C ASP A 80 21.28 -12.22 -18.37
N ASN A 81 20.74 -11.17 -17.75
CA ASN A 81 20.71 -9.82 -18.32
C ASN A 81 21.10 -8.75 -17.27
N PRO A 82 22.38 -8.63 -16.92
CA PRO A 82 22.85 -7.75 -15.85
C PRO A 82 22.79 -6.25 -16.19
N ASN A 83 22.40 -5.88 -17.40
CA ASN A 83 22.44 -4.48 -17.84
C ASN A 83 21.07 -3.79 -17.86
N ILE A 84 19.99 -4.56 -17.69
CA ILE A 84 18.62 -4.04 -17.73
C ILE A 84 17.91 -4.42 -16.43
N PRO A 85 17.85 -3.53 -15.44
CA PRO A 85 17.09 -3.78 -14.23
C PRO A 85 15.60 -3.96 -14.52
N SER A 86 14.97 -4.90 -13.83
CA SER A 86 13.55 -5.22 -13.97
C SER A 86 12.94 -5.51 -12.60
N CYS A 87 11.63 -5.45 -12.50
CA CYS A 87 10.93 -5.99 -11.34
C CYS A 87 10.79 -7.51 -11.44
N PHE A 88 10.82 -8.16 -10.29
CA PHE A 88 10.60 -9.60 -10.15
C PHE A 88 9.45 -9.84 -9.17
N ARG A 89 8.56 -10.75 -9.52
CA ARG A 89 7.39 -11.10 -8.68
C ARG A 89 7.79 -11.92 -7.48
N THR A 90 8.87 -12.70 -7.60
CA THR A 90 9.43 -13.49 -6.51
C THR A 90 10.64 -12.79 -5.93
N VAL A 91 10.61 -12.51 -4.63
CA VAL A 91 11.75 -11.95 -3.93
C VAL A 91 12.78 -13.05 -3.68
N SER A 92 14.05 -12.77 -3.98
CA SER A 92 15.16 -13.75 -3.93
C SER A 92 16.36 -13.26 -3.10
N PRO A 93 16.18 -12.84 -1.82
CA PRO A 93 17.27 -12.30 -1.02
C PRO A 93 18.40 -13.33 -0.86
N GLY A 94 19.63 -12.93 -1.22
CA GLY A 94 20.79 -13.80 -1.17
C GLY A 94 20.91 -14.81 -2.32
N ASN A 95 20.04 -14.73 -3.32
CA ASN A 95 20.05 -15.57 -4.52
C ASN A 95 19.96 -14.73 -5.79
N THR A 96 20.12 -15.39 -6.94
CA THR A 96 19.96 -14.77 -8.26
C THR A 96 18.49 -14.50 -8.57
N ASN A 97 18.22 -13.40 -9.28
CA ASN A 97 16.91 -13.14 -9.86
C ASN A 97 16.71 -13.98 -11.13
N GLU A 98 15.60 -14.69 -11.21
CA GLU A 98 15.30 -15.57 -12.35
C GLU A 98 14.68 -14.77 -13.51
N TYR A 99 15.22 -14.94 -14.72
CA TYR A 99 14.75 -14.21 -15.91
C TYR A 99 13.26 -14.39 -16.20
N ASN A 100 12.75 -15.60 -16.06
CA ASN A 100 11.34 -15.92 -16.35
C ASN A 100 10.34 -15.30 -15.37
N ASP A 101 10.82 -14.69 -14.29
CA ASP A 101 9.99 -14.02 -13.28
C ASP A 101 9.98 -12.49 -13.45
N GLN A 102 10.60 -11.97 -14.50
CA GLN A 102 10.63 -10.53 -14.76
C GLN A 102 9.24 -9.96 -15.01
N ASN A 103 9.01 -8.80 -14.41
CA ASN A 103 7.90 -7.91 -14.71
C ASN A 103 8.49 -6.60 -15.28
N PRO A 104 8.57 -6.44 -16.60
CA PRO A 104 9.29 -5.30 -17.22
C PRO A 104 8.78 -3.92 -16.79
N ALA A 105 7.53 -3.85 -16.39
CA ALA A 105 6.88 -2.57 -16.10
C ALA A 105 7.00 -2.13 -14.65
N CYS A 106 7.60 -2.94 -13.71
CA CYS A 106 7.38 -2.70 -12.28
C CYS A 106 5.91 -2.34 -12.05
N ALA A 107 5.02 -3.19 -12.54
CA ALA A 107 3.62 -2.83 -12.59
C ALA A 107 3.19 -2.45 -11.18
N THR A 108 2.94 -1.18 -10.97
CA THR A 108 2.21 -0.71 -9.81
C THR A 108 0.99 -1.60 -9.71
N SER A 109 0.71 -2.13 -8.54
CA SER A 109 -0.47 -2.97 -8.33
C SER A 109 -1.79 -2.21 -8.57
N LYS A 110 -1.70 -0.93 -8.94
CA LYS A 110 -2.86 -0.10 -9.27
C LYS A 110 -3.42 -0.53 -10.62
N ILE A 111 -4.59 -1.10 -10.56
CA ILE A 111 -5.35 -1.51 -11.75
C ILE A 111 -6.03 -0.26 -12.30
N ASN A 112 -5.68 0.19 -13.49
CA ASN A 112 -6.29 1.38 -14.10
C ASN A 112 -7.57 1.00 -14.84
N LEU A 113 -8.65 1.72 -14.53
CA LEU A 113 -9.97 1.57 -15.14
C LEU A 113 -10.27 2.75 -16.06
N ASN A 114 -11.16 2.51 -17.05
CA ASN A 114 -11.60 3.53 -18.01
C ASN A 114 -12.38 4.69 -17.37
N TYR A 115 -12.92 4.50 -16.16
CA TYR A 115 -13.54 5.56 -15.35
C TYR A 115 -12.80 5.68 -14.02
N PRO A 116 -12.31 6.86 -13.62
CA PRO A 116 -11.75 7.10 -12.29
C PRO A 116 -12.83 7.08 -11.21
N SER A 117 -12.44 7.09 -9.95
CA SER A 117 -13.35 7.33 -8.82
C SER A 117 -14.05 8.67 -8.97
N GLY A 118 -15.35 8.74 -8.71
CA GLY A 118 -16.10 10.00 -8.88
C GLY A 118 -17.61 9.84 -8.93
N PHE A 119 -18.28 10.92 -9.38
CA PHE A 119 -19.72 11.04 -9.47
C PHE A 119 -20.18 10.91 -10.92
N TYR A 120 -21.22 10.10 -11.15
CA TYR A 120 -21.75 9.78 -12.47
C TYR A 120 -23.29 9.81 -12.44
N ASP A 121 -23.87 10.31 -13.51
CA ASP A 121 -25.33 10.45 -13.67
C ASP A 121 -25.96 9.27 -14.44
N HIS A 122 -25.17 8.24 -14.71
CA HIS A 122 -25.59 7.06 -15.46
C HIS A 122 -24.86 5.80 -14.96
N PRO A 123 -25.41 4.60 -15.21
CA PRO A 123 -24.71 3.34 -14.96
C PRO A 123 -23.40 3.24 -15.73
N LEU A 124 -22.39 2.60 -15.12
CA LEU A 124 -21.05 2.46 -15.69
C LEU A 124 -20.78 1.04 -16.16
N ILE A 125 -20.03 0.94 -17.25
CA ILE A 125 -19.37 -0.30 -17.67
C ILE A 125 -17.86 -0.07 -17.56
N LEU A 126 -17.26 -0.67 -16.55
CA LEU A 126 -15.85 -0.52 -16.24
C LEU A 126 -15.03 -1.57 -16.99
N SER A 127 -13.91 -1.15 -17.54
CA SER A 127 -12.92 -2.02 -18.18
C SER A 127 -11.50 -1.57 -17.83
N LEU A 128 -10.55 -2.49 -17.95
CA LEU A 128 -9.14 -2.16 -17.79
C LEU A 128 -8.66 -1.29 -18.96
N VAL A 129 -7.87 -0.26 -18.65
CA VAL A 129 -7.25 0.60 -19.67
C VAL A 129 -6.16 -0.17 -20.43
N GLU A 130 -5.43 -1.04 -19.73
CA GLU A 130 -4.36 -1.85 -20.31
C GLU A 130 -4.63 -3.35 -20.11
N ASN A 131 -4.69 -4.11 -21.20
CA ASN A 131 -4.92 -5.55 -21.20
C ASN A 131 -3.62 -6.39 -21.00
N SER A 132 -2.56 -5.81 -20.46
CA SER A 132 -1.27 -6.50 -20.30
C SER A 132 -1.22 -7.45 -19.09
N ILE A 133 -2.24 -7.47 -18.24
CA ILE A 133 -2.28 -8.32 -17.06
C ILE A 133 -2.65 -9.75 -17.47
N GLN A 134 -1.64 -10.62 -17.52
CA GLN A 134 -1.82 -12.06 -17.79
C GLN A 134 -2.24 -12.87 -16.55
N ASP A 135 -2.41 -12.22 -15.42
CA ASP A 135 -2.79 -12.79 -14.13
C ASP A 135 -4.30 -12.70 -13.92
N SER A 136 -4.84 -13.43 -12.98
CA SER A 136 -6.27 -13.36 -12.66
C SER A 136 -6.56 -12.15 -11.78
N ILE A 137 -7.57 -11.36 -12.14
CA ILE A 137 -8.05 -10.23 -11.33
C ILE A 137 -9.36 -10.65 -10.66
N PHE A 138 -9.39 -10.49 -9.35
CA PHE A 138 -10.61 -10.73 -8.54
C PHE A 138 -11.15 -9.39 -8.08
N TYR A 139 -12.48 -9.29 -7.95
CA TYR A 139 -13.11 -8.05 -7.51
C TYR A 139 -14.34 -8.25 -6.64
N THR A 140 -14.66 -7.22 -5.86
CA THR A 140 -15.92 -7.04 -5.11
C THR A 140 -16.47 -5.65 -5.41
N THR A 141 -17.77 -5.44 -5.19
CA THR A 141 -18.45 -4.15 -5.41
C THR A 141 -19.03 -3.54 -4.15
N ASP A 142 -18.67 -4.07 -3.00
CA ASP A 142 -19.15 -3.69 -1.67
C ASP A 142 -18.03 -3.19 -0.74
N GLY A 143 -16.81 -3.00 -1.27
CA GLY A 143 -15.63 -2.52 -0.53
C GLY A 143 -14.90 -3.60 0.27
N THR A 144 -15.38 -4.83 0.30
CA THR A 144 -14.64 -5.93 0.92
C THR A 144 -13.37 -6.26 0.13
N ILE A 145 -12.34 -6.75 0.82
CA ILE A 145 -11.11 -7.19 0.13
C ILE A 145 -11.42 -8.48 -0.64
N PRO A 146 -11.17 -8.51 -1.97
CA PRO A 146 -11.40 -9.71 -2.77
C PRO A 146 -10.54 -10.90 -2.33
N ASN A 147 -11.04 -12.10 -2.56
CA ASN A 147 -10.35 -13.36 -2.30
C ASN A 147 -10.69 -14.40 -3.39
N HIS A 148 -10.26 -15.64 -3.22
CA HIS A 148 -10.47 -16.72 -4.19
C HIS A 148 -11.96 -17.10 -4.44
N LEU A 149 -12.88 -16.62 -3.62
CA LEU A 149 -14.33 -16.81 -3.78
C LEU A 149 -15.02 -15.60 -4.43
N SER A 150 -14.29 -14.50 -4.64
CA SER A 150 -14.81 -13.27 -5.22
C SER A 150 -14.98 -13.41 -6.74
N TYR A 151 -15.67 -12.44 -7.35
CA TYR A 151 -15.84 -12.42 -8.81
C TYR A 151 -14.50 -12.32 -9.52
N VAL A 152 -14.38 -13.04 -10.63
CA VAL A 152 -13.21 -12.95 -11.51
C VAL A 152 -13.53 -11.98 -12.64
N TYR A 153 -12.63 -11.04 -12.91
CA TYR A 153 -12.75 -10.10 -14.02
C TYR A 153 -12.68 -10.82 -15.37
N GLN A 154 -13.68 -10.62 -16.22
CA GLN A 154 -13.81 -11.24 -17.54
C GLN A 154 -14.03 -10.21 -18.66
N GLY A 155 -13.48 -9.00 -18.51
CA GLY A 155 -13.55 -7.95 -19.53
C GLY A 155 -14.36 -6.72 -19.11
N ASN A 156 -15.47 -6.88 -18.40
CA ASN A 156 -16.32 -5.76 -17.98
C ASN A 156 -16.89 -5.96 -16.58
N ILE A 157 -17.06 -4.84 -15.84
CA ILE A 157 -17.78 -4.77 -14.57
C ILE A 157 -18.90 -3.74 -14.73
N GLN A 158 -20.14 -4.15 -14.51
CA GLN A 158 -21.30 -3.26 -14.59
C GLN A 158 -21.65 -2.73 -13.21
N LEU A 159 -21.75 -1.41 -13.08
CA LEU A 159 -22.22 -0.72 -11.87
C LEU A 159 -23.45 0.10 -12.20
N SER A 160 -24.57 -0.19 -11.55
CA SER A 160 -25.84 0.53 -11.74
C SER A 160 -26.24 1.39 -10.55
N LYS A 161 -25.47 1.33 -9.45
CA LYS A 161 -25.69 2.07 -8.21
C LYS A 161 -24.37 2.43 -7.58
N THR A 162 -24.38 3.39 -6.65
CA THR A 162 -23.24 3.76 -5.81
C THR A 162 -22.59 2.52 -5.24
N SER A 163 -21.27 2.38 -5.45
CA SER A 163 -20.51 1.17 -5.14
C SER A 163 -19.06 1.51 -4.82
N VAL A 164 -18.47 0.73 -3.95
CA VAL A 164 -17.03 0.68 -3.74
C VAL A 164 -16.50 -0.59 -4.41
N LEU A 165 -15.74 -0.39 -5.49
CA LEU A 165 -15.09 -1.47 -6.21
C LEU A 165 -13.71 -1.71 -5.61
N SER A 166 -13.43 -2.94 -5.21
CA SER A 166 -12.11 -3.39 -4.80
C SER A 166 -11.61 -4.44 -5.79
N LEU A 167 -10.37 -4.31 -6.24
CA LEU A 167 -9.74 -5.26 -7.15
C LEU A 167 -8.40 -5.73 -6.58
N ILE A 168 -8.05 -6.98 -6.84
CA ILE A 168 -6.79 -7.59 -6.44
C ILE A 168 -6.28 -8.51 -7.55
N ILE A 169 -4.99 -8.51 -7.78
CA ILE A 169 -4.34 -9.39 -8.75
C ILE A 169 -3.89 -10.64 -8.02
N LYS A 170 -4.25 -11.82 -8.54
CA LYS A 170 -3.64 -13.07 -8.17
C LYS A 170 -2.60 -13.45 -9.21
N TYR A 171 -1.34 -13.35 -8.83
CA TYR A 171 -0.22 -13.67 -9.70
C TYR A 171 -0.06 -15.18 -9.94
N LYS A 172 0.62 -15.56 -11.04
CA LYS A 172 0.90 -16.97 -11.37
C LYS A 172 1.68 -17.71 -10.29
N ASN A 173 2.52 -17.00 -9.53
CA ASN A 173 3.25 -17.54 -8.36
C ASN A 173 2.37 -17.73 -7.10
N GLN A 174 1.06 -17.58 -7.23
CA GLN A 174 0.05 -17.67 -6.16
C GLN A 174 0.07 -16.54 -5.14
N SER A 175 0.93 -15.54 -5.25
CA SER A 175 0.86 -14.34 -4.41
C SER A 175 -0.30 -13.42 -4.84
N TRP A 176 -0.67 -12.48 -3.98
CA TRP A 176 -1.72 -11.50 -4.20
C TRP A 176 -1.15 -10.09 -4.15
N SER A 177 -1.66 -9.19 -4.99
CA SER A 177 -1.34 -7.77 -4.90
C SER A 177 -2.00 -7.12 -3.67
N LYS A 178 -1.62 -5.88 -3.36
CA LYS A 178 -2.50 -5.01 -2.56
C LYS A 178 -3.83 -4.79 -3.29
N PRO A 179 -4.93 -4.53 -2.56
CA PRO A 179 -6.18 -4.11 -3.18
C PRO A 179 -6.03 -2.74 -3.84
N SER A 180 -6.60 -2.58 -5.02
CA SER A 180 -6.89 -1.27 -5.61
C SER A 180 -8.34 -0.94 -5.35
N TYR A 181 -8.61 0.24 -4.82
CA TYR A 181 -9.95 0.69 -4.46
C TYR A 181 -10.45 1.77 -5.42
N TYR A 182 -11.76 1.82 -5.63
CA TYR A 182 -12.43 2.85 -6.41
C TYR A 182 -13.80 3.13 -5.82
N SER A 183 -14.16 4.41 -5.70
CA SER A 183 -15.47 4.85 -5.21
C SER A 183 -16.27 5.48 -6.34
N TYR A 184 -17.41 4.88 -6.66
CA TYR A 184 -18.34 5.35 -7.69
C TYR A 184 -19.66 5.75 -7.07
N PHE A 185 -20.05 7.02 -7.24
CA PHE A 185 -21.31 7.59 -6.79
C PHE A 185 -22.21 7.76 -8.00
N ILE A 186 -23.23 6.91 -8.12
CA ILE A 186 -24.10 6.84 -9.30
C ILE A 186 -25.47 7.41 -8.98
N ASN A 187 -25.88 8.46 -9.71
CA ASN A 187 -27.12 9.21 -9.51
C ASN A 187 -27.23 9.83 -8.10
N GLU A 188 -26.10 10.10 -7.45
CA GLU A 188 -26.07 10.77 -6.16
C GLU A 188 -26.04 12.28 -6.31
N GLN A 189 -26.98 12.96 -5.65
CA GLN A 189 -26.97 14.42 -5.56
C GLN A 189 -26.40 14.84 -4.20
N LYS A 190 -25.41 15.73 -4.22
CA LYS A 190 -24.82 16.27 -3.00
C LYS A 190 -24.68 17.78 -3.04
N GLN A 191 -24.65 18.38 -1.85
CA GLN A 191 -24.39 19.81 -1.64
C GLN A 191 -23.14 20.05 -0.77
N LEU A 192 -22.58 19.00 -0.18
CA LEU A 192 -21.44 19.04 0.72
C LEU A 192 -20.28 18.21 0.14
N PRO A 193 -19.03 18.50 0.55
CA PRO A 193 -17.90 17.62 0.29
C PRO A 193 -18.18 16.18 0.76
N VAL A 194 -17.60 15.21 0.09
CA VAL A 194 -17.78 13.79 0.40
C VAL A 194 -16.46 13.14 0.73
N ILE A 195 -16.39 12.46 1.87
CA ILE A 195 -15.30 11.55 2.22
C ILE A 195 -15.80 10.12 2.02
N SER A 196 -15.14 9.36 1.14
CA SER A 196 -15.30 7.92 1.04
C SER A 196 -14.19 7.23 1.82
N ILE A 197 -14.56 6.50 2.86
CA ILE A 197 -13.63 5.77 3.71
C ILE A 197 -13.85 4.27 3.47
N ILE A 198 -12.81 3.58 3.04
CA ILE A 198 -12.83 2.16 2.73
C ILE A 198 -11.97 1.43 3.75
N ILE A 199 -12.61 0.60 4.55
CA ILE A 199 -11.98 -0.22 5.60
C ILE A 199 -12.55 -1.64 5.47
N ASP A 200 -11.71 -2.65 5.63
CA ASP A 200 -12.20 -4.04 5.68
C ASP A 200 -13.25 -4.18 6.80
N PRO A 201 -14.46 -4.65 6.51
CA PRO A 201 -15.50 -4.81 7.51
C PRO A 201 -15.09 -5.60 8.75
N LYS A 202 -14.17 -6.56 8.62
CA LYS A 202 -13.64 -7.29 9.79
C LYS A 202 -12.86 -6.40 10.74
N ASP A 203 -12.15 -5.39 10.20
CA ASP A 203 -11.35 -4.45 11.00
C ASP A 203 -12.23 -3.46 11.77
N LEU A 204 -13.48 -3.26 11.33
CA LEU A 204 -14.49 -2.49 12.05
C LEU A 204 -15.35 -3.35 12.98
N PHE A 205 -15.85 -4.49 12.50
CA PHE A 205 -17.00 -5.18 13.09
C PHE A 205 -16.73 -6.59 13.59
N SER A 206 -15.54 -7.17 13.40
CA SER A 206 -15.20 -8.46 13.99
C SER A 206 -15.18 -8.36 15.51
N ASP A 207 -15.79 -9.30 16.19
CA ASP A 207 -15.82 -9.35 17.64
C ASP A 207 -14.42 -9.37 18.28
N SER A 208 -13.47 -10.07 17.65
CA SER A 208 -12.11 -10.22 18.18
C SER A 208 -11.17 -9.06 17.87
N ILE A 209 -11.30 -8.42 16.71
CA ILE A 209 -10.33 -7.42 16.23
C ILE A 209 -10.96 -6.10 15.74
N GLY A 210 -12.27 -6.05 15.57
CA GLY A 210 -12.98 -4.88 15.05
C GLY A 210 -12.96 -3.74 16.04
N ILE A 211 -12.56 -2.55 15.57
CA ILE A 211 -12.40 -1.37 16.44
C ILE A 211 -13.73 -0.67 16.78
N TYR A 212 -14.84 -1.06 16.15
CA TYR A 212 -16.13 -0.38 16.27
C TYR A 212 -17.11 -1.06 17.23
N VAL A 213 -16.77 -2.25 17.70
CA VAL A 213 -17.63 -3.14 18.50
C VAL A 213 -17.16 -3.26 19.96
N ASN A 214 -18.00 -3.83 20.81
CA ASN A 214 -17.64 -4.09 22.19
C ASN A 214 -16.51 -5.12 22.32
N GLY A 215 -16.57 -6.21 21.54
CA GLY A 215 -15.65 -7.34 21.68
C GLY A 215 -15.83 -8.15 22.95
N PRO A 216 -14.99 -9.21 23.15
CA PRO A 216 -15.19 -10.18 24.21
C PRO A 216 -14.83 -9.67 25.61
N ASN A 217 -14.06 -8.58 25.73
CA ASN A 217 -13.53 -8.09 27.00
C ASN A 217 -14.28 -6.85 27.54
N ALA A 218 -15.39 -6.47 26.90
CA ALA A 218 -16.17 -5.32 27.32
C ALA A 218 -16.87 -5.54 28.66
N SER A 219 -16.77 -4.58 29.57
CA SER A 219 -17.64 -4.53 30.75
C SER A 219 -19.11 -4.48 30.32
N PRO A 220 -20.03 -5.19 30.99
CA PRO A 220 -21.47 -5.06 30.71
C PRO A 220 -22.04 -3.70 31.06
N GLU A 221 -21.34 -2.95 31.90
CA GLU A 221 -21.79 -1.62 32.37
C GLU A 221 -21.17 -0.49 31.56
N TYR A 222 -21.97 0.58 31.34
CA TYR A 222 -21.50 1.81 30.72
C TYR A 222 -20.31 2.41 31.49
N PRO A 223 -19.23 2.81 30.84
CA PRO A 223 -19.05 3.01 29.40
C PRO A 223 -18.40 1.83 28.68
N TYR A 224 -18.60 0.60 29.12
CA TYR A 224 -18.12 -0.62 28.48
C TYR A 224 -16.59 -0.71 28.43
N TYR A 225 -15.92 -0.36 29.52
CA TYR A 225 -14.47 -0.45 29.61
C TYR A 225 -13.97 -1.85 29.26
N GLY A 226 -12.83 -1.91 28.56
CA GLY A 226 -12.32 -3.15 27.98
C GLY A 226 -12.85 -3.46 26.59
N ALA A 227 -13.87 -2.76 26.11
CA ALA A 227 -14.36 -2.90 24.74
C ALA A 227 -13.26 -2.58 23.70
N ASN A 228 -13.40 -3.17 22.51
CA ASN A 228 -12.44 -2.99 21.43
C ASN A 228 -12.26 -1.51 21.05
N PHE A 229 -13.31 -0.70 21.09
CA PHE A 229 -13.23 0.73 20.83
C PHE A 229 -12.52 1.56 21.91
N TRP A 230 -12.11 0.93 23.04
CA TRP A 230 -11.24 1.54 24.04
C TRP A 230 -9.76 1.23 23.82
N GLN A 231 -9.46 0.26 22.95
CA GLN A 231 -8.09 -0.11 22.65
C GLN A 231 -7.43 0.96 21.76
N ASN A 232 -6.12 1.08 21.86
CA ASN A 232 -5.31 1.93 20.98
C ASN A 232 -4.95 1.17 19.69
N TRP A 233 -5.94 0.58 19.06
CA TRP A 233 -5.75 -0.18 17.83
C TRP A 233 -5.92 0.71 16.62
N THR A 234 -4.97 0.63 15.71
CA THR A 234 -5.06 1.23 14.38
C THR A 234 -5.49 0.21 13.35
N ARG A 235 -6.18 0.68 12.30
CA ARG A 235 -6.59 -0.14 11.16
C ARG A 235 -6.26 0.58 9.87
N PRO A 236 -5.82 -0.16 8.83
CA PRO A 236 -5.59 0.42 7.52
C PRO A 236 -6.92 0.86 6.91
N MET A 237 -6.89 1.95 6.16
CA MET A 237 -8.01 2.44 5.38
C MET A 237 -7.53 3.11 4.10
N HIS A 238 -8.39 3.15 3.09
CA HIS A 238 -8.20 3.97 1.91
C HIS A 238 -9.21 5.11 1.91
N VAL A 239 -8.80 6.30 1.52
CA VAL A 239 -9.63 7.51 1.58
C VAL A 239 -9.69 8.19 0.22
N TYR A 240 -10.90 8.56 -0.19
CA TYR A 240 -11.15 9.54 -1.23
C TYR A 240 -11.86 10.75 -0.61
N PHE A 241 -11.37 11.95 -0.88
CA PHE A 241 -12.04 13.17 -0.53
C PHE A 241 -12.38 13.97 -1.78
N PHE A 242 -13.67 14.23 -1.94
CA PHE A 242 -14.21 15.04 -3.03
C PHE A 242 -14.75 16.35 -2.46
N ASP A 243 -14.32 17.46 -3.03
CA ASP A 243 -14.81 18.79 -2.65
C ASP A 243 -16.28 19.01 -3.06
N SER A 244 -16.82 20.18 -2.78
CA SER A 244 -18.20 20.54 -3.15
C SER A 244 -18.44 20.58 -4.66
N SER A 245 -17.39 20.72 -5.47
CA SER A 245 -17.46 20.70 -6.95
C SER A 245 -17.34 19.30 -7.56
N ASN A 246 -17.30 18.23 -6.76
CA ASN A 246 -17.06 16.85 -7.16
C ASN A 246 -15.61 16.56 -7.61
N THR A 247 -14.68 17.47 -7.35
CA THR A 247 -13.28 17.27 -7.69
C THR A 247 -12.62 16.40 -6.63
N LEU A 248 -11.92 15.35 -7.06
CA LEU A 248 -11.08 14.54 -6.17
C LEU A 248 -9.86 15.36 -5.76
N THR A 249 -9.72 15.60 -4.46
CA THR A 249 -8.62 16.42 -3.90
C THR A 249 -7.65 15.59 -3.06
N ILE A 250 -8.13 14.49 -2.47
CA ILE A 250 -7.29 13.58 -1.68
C ILE A 250 -7.62 12.15 -2.07
N GLU A 251 -6.59 11.37 -2.33
CA GLU A 251 -6.64 9.91 -2.52
C GLU A 251 -5.41 9.31 -1.84
N GLY A 252 -5.58 8.29 -1.02
CA GLY A 252 -4.44 7.61 -0.42
C GLY A 252 -4.80 6.58 0.64
N ASP A 253 -3.77 5.83 1.01
CA ASP A 253 -3.82 4.87 2.10
C ASP A 253 -3.43 5.57 3.41
N PHE A 254 -4.20 5.32 4.46
CA PHE A 254 -4.03 5.87 5.80
C PHE A 254 -4.26 4.80 6.84
N ASN A 255 -3.94 5.12 8.09
CA ASN A 255 -4.42 4.37 9.23
C ASN A 255 -5.55 5.14 9.93
N THR A 256 -6.39 4.41 10.65
CA THR A 256 -7.44 5.00 11.49
C THR A 256 -7.49 4.35 12.85
N GLU A 257 -7.95 5.10 13.82
CA GLU A 257 -8.27 4.63 15.18
C GLU A 257 -9.58 5.26 15.66
N ILE A 258 -10.22 4.64 16.66
CA ILE A 258 -11.33 5.28 17.37
C ILE A 258 -10.77 6.40 18.24
N HIS A 259 -11.29 7.61 18.04
CA HIS A 259 -10.85 8.81 18.75
C HIS A 259 -11.89 9.34 19.73
N GLY A 260 -11.41 10.09 20.72
CA GLY A 260 -12.23 10.80 21.68
C GLY A 260 -12.38 10.10 23.01
N GLY A 261 -13.19 10.71 23.86
CA GLY A 261 -13.44 10.25 25.21
C GLY A 261 -14.73 9.42 25.33
N LYS A 262 -15.19 9.27 26.58
CA LYS A 262 -16.37 8.48 26.94
C LYS A 262 -17.63 8.83 26.12
N ALA A 263 -17.88 10.13 25.91
CA ALA A 263 -19.07 10.59 25.20
C ALA A 263 -19.08 10.29 23.69
N THR A 264 -17.92 10.06 23.06
CA THR A 264 -17.81 9.81 21.63
C THR A 264 -17.58 8.33 21.30
N ARG A 265 -16.77 7.63 22.12
CA ARG A 265 -16.47 6.21 21.90
C ARG A 265 -17.67 5.29 22.10
N THR A 266 -18.61 5.65 22.99
CA THR A 266 -19.79 4.84 23.29
C THR A 266 -20.99 5.12 22.38
N GLN A 267 -20.90 6.12 21.49
CA GLN A 267 -21.98 6.43 20.54
C GLN A 267 -22.05 5.38 19.42
N PRO A 268 -23.24 5.18 18.82
CA PRO A 268 -23.37 4.34 17.64
C PRO A 268 -22.45 4.81 16.50
N MET A 269 -22.38 6.12 16.23
CA MET A 269 -21.43 6.72 15.31
C MET A 269 -20.21 7.19 16.10
N LYS A 270 -19.11 6.44 16.01
CA LYS A 270 -17.87 6.73 16.70
C LYS A 270 -16.99 7.66 15.87
N ALA A 271 -16.27 8.55 16.53
CA ALA A 271 -15.29 9.41 15.86
C ALA A 271 -14.06 8.59 15.43
N LEU A 272 -13.70 8.70 14.17
CA LEU A 272 -12.47 8.17 13.60
C LEU A 272 -11.41 9.27 13.51
N ARG A 273 -10.17 8.95 13.84
CA ARG A 273 -9.01 9.79 13.55
C ARG A 273 -8.29 9.20 12.36
N ILE A 274 -8.00 10.03 11.37
CA ILE A 274 -7.13 9.69 10.24
C ILE A 274 -5.68 9.90 10.68
N LEU A 275 -4.84 8.90 10.49
CA LEU A 275 -3.43 8.90 10.84
C LEU A 275 -2.61 8.65 9.59
N ASP A 276 -1.51 9.39 9.43
CA ASP A 276 -0.54 9.10 8.39
C ASP A 276 0.04 7.71 8.58
N ILE A 277 0.34 7.04 7.47
CA ILE A 277 1.20 5.87 7.50
C ILE A 277 2.64 6.38 7.62
N PRO A 278 3.39 6.00 8.66
CA PRO A 278 4.80 6.30 8.72
C PRO A 278 5.47 5.85 7.43
N ASP A 279 6.27 6.72 6.81
CA ASP A 279 6.95 6.53 5.53
C ASP A 279 6.08 6.78 4.26
N ASN A 280 4.88 7.30 4.38
CA ASN A 280 4.17 7.87 3.23
C ASN A 280 4.63 9.31 3.00
N ASP A 281 5.00 9.67 1.77
CA ASP A 281 5.45 11.03 1.41
C ASP A 281 4.34 12.10 1.51
N ILE A 282 3.12 11.72 1.84
CA ILE A 282 2.01 12.62 2.14
C ILE A 282 2.24 13.21 3.54
N LYS A 283 3.04 14.27 3.61
CA LYS A 283 3.40 14.90 4.90
C LYS A 283 2.28 15.68 5.55
N HIS A 284 1.30 16.13 4.82
CA HIS A 284 0.12 16.86 5.33
C HIS A 284 -1.06 16.73 4.37
N LEU A 285 -2.26 16.63 4.93
CA LEU A 285 -3.49 16.89 4.21
C LEU A 285 -3.65 18.41 4.08
N ASP A 286 -3.02 19.03 3.08
CA ASP A 286 -3.18 20.45 2.77
C ASP A 286 -4.54 20.69 2.12
N TYR A 287 -5.58 20.70 2.94
CA TYR A 287 -6.92 21.12 2.53
C TYR A 287 -7.41 22.22 3.45
N SER A 288 -7.79 23.37 2.85
CA SER A 288 -8.46 24.47 3.55
C SER A 288 -9.96 24.32 3.35
N PHE A 289 -10.68 24.04 4.46
CA PHE A 289 -12.15 23.95 4.49
C PHE A 289 -12.81 25.31 4.32
#